data_6a9862df893b76fad3d43a8c03427733
#
_entry.id   6a9862df893b76fad3d43a8c03427733
#
_cell.length_a   1.000
_cell.length_b   1.000
_cell.length_c   1.000
_cell.angle_alpha   90.00
_cell.angle_beta   90.00
_cell.angle_gamma   90.00
#
_symmetry.space_group_name_H-M   'P 1'
#
loop_
_entity.id
_entity.type
_entity.pdbx_description
1 polymer ?
#
loop_
_entity_poly.entity_id
_entity_poly.type
_entity_poly.pdbx_seq_one_letter_code
_entity_poly.pdbx_strand_id
1 'polypeptide(L)' 'MNENNKTRSRFTKEVKTDVVNAIVRGELWLEEALIKYNIQDRRTVITWLRKYLRNK' A
#
# COMPACT_ATOMS: atom_id res chain seq x y z
N MET A 1 6.64 17.40 14.87
CA MET A 1 6.42 17.38 14.48
C MET A 1 6.32 17.06 13.96
N ASN A 2 6.18 16.99 13.82
CA ASN A 2 5.99 16.77 13.28
C ASN A 2 5.80 16.46 12.59
N GLU A 3 5.64 16.37 12.46
CA GLU A 3 5.40 16.21 11.76
C GLU A 3 5.41 15.66 11.10
N ASN A 4 5.56 15.55 10.93
CA ASN A 4 5.63 15.06 10.23
C ASN A 4 5.32 14.37 9.88
N ASN A 5 5.01 14.16 10.06
CA ASN A 5 4.69 13.60 9.77
C ASN A 5 4.14 13.38 9.24
N LYS A 6 3.73 13.38 9.20
CA LYS A 6 3.23 13.43 8.67
C LYS A 6 3.11 13.13 7.65
N THR A 7 3.27 13.33 7.36
CA THR A 7 3.26 13.23 6.28
C THR A 7 3.32 12.08 5.79
N ARG A 8 3.85 11.49 5.84
CA ARG A 8 4.00 10.48 5.27
C ARG A 8 3.14 9.55 5.48
N SER A 9 2.67 9.37 6.28
CA SER A 9 2.01 8.30 6.44
C SER A 9 0.62 8.51 6.49
N ARG A 10 -0.01 8.75 5.40
CA ARG A 10 -1.33 8.67 5.30
C ARG A 10 -1.76 7.28 5.40
N PHE A 11 -0.95 6.27 5.26
CA PHE A 11 -1.35 4.88 5.19
C PHE A 11 -0.90 4.17 6.44
N THR A 12 -1.85 3.62 7.19
CA THR A 12 -1.53 2.86 8.38
C THR A 12 -1.01 1.49 7.97
N LYS A 13 -0.46 0.78 8.92
CA LYS A 13 0.01 -0.55 8.68
C LYS A 13 -1.12 -1.46 8.22
N GLU A 14 -2.31 -1.24 8.76
CA GLU A 14 -3.46 -2.03 8.37
C GLU A 14 -3.84 -1.81 6.93
N VAL A 15 -3.81 -0.56 6.49
CA VAL A 15 -4.13 -0.26 5.10
C VAL A 15 -3.12 -0.91 4.17
N LYS A 16 -1.85 -0.83 4.51
CA LYS A 16 -0.82 -1.47 3.69
C LYS A 16 -1.06 -2.96 3.58
N THR A 17 -1.34 -3.59 4.70
CA THR A 17 -1.59 -5.02 4.71
C THR A 17 -2.82 -5.38 3.89
N ASP A 18 -3.89 -4.62 4.04
CA ASP A 18 -5.10 -4.86 3.29
C ASP A 18 -4.87 -4.76 1.78
N VAL A 19 -4.15 -3.73 1.37
CA VAL A 19 -3.88 -3.52 -0.05
C VAL A 19 -3.05 -4.68 -0.61
N VAL A 20 -1.99 -5.03 0.10
CA VAL A 20 -1.12 -6.11 -0.35
C VAL A 20 -1.87 -7.42 -0.42
N ASN A 21 -2.63 -7.74 0.60
CA ASN A 21 -3.39 -8.98 0.61
C ASN A 21 -4.42 -9.04 -0.51
N ALA A 22 -5.11 -7.94 -0.76
CA ALA A 22 -6.11 -7.92 -1.81
C ALA A 22 -5.48 -8.18 -3.17
N ILE A 23 -4.31 -7.60 -3.41
CA ILE A 23 -3.63 -7.80 -4.69
C ILE A 23 -3.09 -9.21 -4.80
N VAL A 24 -2.47 -9.69 -3.75
CA VAL A 24 -1.87 -11.03 -3.76
C VAL A 24 -2.93 -12.11 -3.94
N ARG A 25 -4.10 -11.90 -3.36
CA ARG A 25 -5.19 -12.85 -3.49
C ARG A 25 -5.92 -12.73 -4.82
N GLY A 26 -5.62 -11.71 -5.59
CA GLY A 26 -6.30 -11.51 -6.84
C GLY A 26 -7.64 -10.82 -6.73
N GLU A 27 -7.92 -10.23 -5.59
CA GLU A 27 -9.17 -9.52 -5.40
C GLU A 27 -9.17 -8.15 -6.06
N LEU A 28 -8.00 -7.53 -6.13
CA LEU A 28 -7.85 -6.24 -6.76
C LEU A 28 -6.63 -6.23 -7.64
N TRP A 29 -6.72 -5.48 -8.72
CA TRP A 29 -5.56 -5.23 -9.54
C TRP A 29 -4.83 -4.06 -8.91
N LEU A 30 -3.59 -3.87 -9.26
CA LEU A 30 -2.81 -2.76 -8.74
C LEU A 30 -3.54 -1.43 -8.95
N GLU A 31 -3.99 -1.19 -10.17
CA GLU A 31 -4.66 0.06 -10.47
C GLU A 31 -5.94 0.23 -9.68
N GLU A 32 -6.66 -0.86 -9.47
CA GLU A 32 -7.88 -0.79 -8.69
C GLU A 32 -7.59 -0.41 -7.24
N ALA A 33 -6.52 -0.94 -6.71
CA ALA A 33 -6.14 -0.63 -5.35
C ALA A 33 -5.76 0.84 -5.22
N LEU A 34 -5.09 1.38 -6.23
CA LEU A 34 -4.71 2.78 -6.21
C LEU A 34 -5.94 3.68 -6.11
N ILE A 35 -6.97 3.31 -6.87
CA ILE A 35 -8.19 4.09 -6.86
C ILE A 35 -8.96 3.92 -5.58
N LYS A 36 -9.12 2.69 -5.15
CA LYS A 36 -9.91 2.39 -3.96
C LYS A 36 -9.34 3.04 -2.71
N TYR A 37 -8.04 3.01 -2.57
CA TYR A 37 -7.39 3.55 -1.38
C TYR A 37 -6.80 4.93 -1.60
N ASN A 38 -7.09 5.52 -2.75
CA ASN A 38 -6.64 6.87 -3.07
C ASN A 38 -5.12 7.01 -2.96
N ILE A 39 -4.42 6.06 -3.53
CA ILE A 39 -2.96 6.08 -3.54
C ILE A 39 -2.51 6.70 -4.85
N GLN A 40 -1.74 7.75 -4.77
CA GLN A 40 -1.38 8.48 -5.96
C GLN A 40 -0.21 7.92 -6.73
N ASP A 41 0.68 7.22 -6.05
CA ASP A 41 1.88 6.72 -6.69
C ASP A 41 1.90 5.20 -6.62
N ARG A 42 1.84 4.56 -7.77
CA ARG A 42 1.82 3.11 -7.78
C ARG A 42 3.11 2.49 -7.23
N ARG A 43 4.20 3.22 -7.28
CA ARG A 43 5.45 2.70 -6.73
C ARG A 43 5.36 2.44 -5.25
N THR A 44 4.49 3.18 -4.58
CA THR A 44 4.27 2.96 -3.16
C THR A 44 3.78 1.53 -2.92
N VAL A 45 2.79 1.11 -3.70
CA VAL A 45 2.24 -0.23 -3.56
C VAL A 45 3.24 -1.28 -3.99
N ILE A 46 3.98 -1.00 -5.05
CA ILE A 46 4.98 -1.94 -5.52
C ILE A 46 6.04 -2.18 -4.45
N THR A 47 6.41 -1.13 -3.74
CA THR A 47 7.38 -1.27 -2.64
C THR A 47 6.80 -2.16 -1.55
N TRP A 48 5.54 -1.98 -1.21
CA TRP A 48 4.89 -2.81 -0.20
C TRP A 48 4.86 -4.27 -0.63
N LEU A 49 4.53 -4.51 -1.90
CA LEU A 49 4.48 -5.86 -2.43
C LEU A 49 5.84 -6.52 -2.39
N ARG A 50 6.87 -5.79 -2.73
CA ARG A 50 8.21 -6.33 -2.71
C ARG A 50 8.63 -6.74 -1.32
N LYS A 51 8.31 -5.92 -0.34
CA LYS A 51 8.62 -6.24 1.04
C LYS A 51 7.88 -7.46 1.50
N TYR A 52 6.62 -7.55 1.11
CA TYR A 52 5.80 -8.69 1.48
C TYR A 52 6.40 -9.98 0.92
N LEU A 53 6.73 -9.97 -0.36
CA LEU A 53 7.28 -11.15 -1.00
C LEU A 53 8.65 -11.52 -0.46
N ARG A 54 9.45 -10.53 -0.10
CA ARG A 54 10.73 -10.78 0.43
C ARG A 54 10.68 -11.40 1.79
N ASN A 55 9.71 -11.06 2.60
CA ASN A 55 9.58 -11.58 3.94
C ASN A 55 8.85 -12.88 4.04
N LYS A 56 8.38 -13.39 2.93
CA LYS A 56 7.78 -14.68 2.94
C LYS A 56 8.84 -15.75 2.92
#